data_d1769220198d336d3def3fbf78344ffd
#
_entry.id   d1769220198d336d3def3fbf78344ffd
#
_cell.length_a   1.000
_cell.length_b   1.000
_cell.length_c   1.000
_cell.angle_alpha   90.00
_cell.angle_beta   90.00
_cell.angle_gamma   90.00
#
_symmetry.space_group_name_H-M   'P 1'
#
loop_
_entity.id
_entity.type
_entity.pdbx_description
1 polymer ?
#
loop_
_entity_poly.entity_id
_entity_poly.type
_entity_poly.pdbx_seq_one_letter_code
_entity_poly.pdbx_strand_id
1 'polypeptide(L)'
;MWIKKLHQADQAPSVVVGEYVRSNPDGGCVWLRVWSHSRMFDRMNRSQWRDGMNLFSKLTPSRALNTAKIFSSYYYSRILKQSTPWGKPISVSIEPTTSCNLRCPECPSGLRSFTRKTGMLEENFFKKMIDDLSDQLLYLIFYFQGEPYLNPEFLEMVKYASGKRIYTATSTNAHYLDDENAKRTIESGLDRLIISIDGTTQEVYEQYRIGGNLKKVIEGTINILKWRKELRSRTPLVVFQFLVVKPNEHQVDDVIRLGKELGVDDVWFKTAQVYDFENGNELIPSIEKFSRYKKIKNASQSTGEKWKIKNEMLNHCWKMWHSCVITWDGKVVPCCFDKDAQHQLGDLKEKSFDEIWNGAAYQRFRTSLLKSRKEIDICTNCSEGTTVWG
;
A
#
# COMPACT_ATOMS: atom_id res chain seq x y z
N MET A 1 12.47 41.47 -0.45
CA MET A 1 13.80 41.90 -0.99
C MET A 1 14.81 40.82 -0.68
N TRP A 2 14.66 39.65 -1.38
CA TRP A 2 15.63 38.53 -1.41
C TRP A 2 15.31 37.66 -2.62
N ILE A 3 15.51 38.21 -3.83
CA ILE A 3 15.59 37.46 -5.08
C ILE A 3 16.75 38.09 -5.84
N LYS A 4 17.89 37.39 -5.92
CA LYS A 4 18.93 37.45 -6.96
C LYS A 4 20.21 36.84 -6.40
N LYS A 5 20.48 35.58 -6.76
CA LYS A 5 21.79 35.03 -7.16
C LYS A 5 21.71 33.52 -7.12
N LEU A 6 21.71 32.92 -8.29
CA LEU A 6 22.33 31.63 -8.59
C LEU A 6 22.18 31.38 -10.09
N HIS A 7 23.13 31.92 -10.81
CA HIS A 7 23.55 31.41 -12.12
C HIS A 7 25.00 30.97 -11.98
N GLN A 8 25.29 29.81 -12.58
CA GLN A 8 26.61 29.20 -12.83
C GLN A 8 27.07 28.15 -11.79
N ALA A 9 27.00 26.90 -12.25
CA ALA A 9 28.02 25.83 -12.19
C ALA A 9 27.36 24.55 -12.72
N ASP A 10 27.68 24.14 -13.86
CA ASP A 10 28.79 23.33 -14.37
C ASP A 10 28.49 21.82 -14.35
N GLN A 11 28.56 21.31 -15.52
CA GLN A 11 28.61 19.95 -16.07
C GLN A 11 29.05 18.83 -15.09
N ALA A 12 28.23 17.80 -14.98
CA ALA A 12 28.61 16.49 -14.46
C ALA A 12 28.60 15.44 -15.59
N PRO A 13 29.54 14.47 -15.58
CA PRO A 13 29.87 13.68 -16.75
C PRO A 13 28.85 12.58 -17.04
N SER A 14 28.59 12.40 -18.33
CA SER A 14 27.84 11.29 -18.92
C SER A 14 28.49 9.93 -18.62
N VAL A 15 27.75 9.04 -17.94
CA VAL A 15 28.11 7.63 -17.83
C VAL A 15 27.59 6.90 -19.07
N VAL A 16 28.52 6.49 -19.92
CA VAL A 16 28.29 5.62 -21.07
C VAL A 16 28.03 4.19 -20.54
N VAL A 17 26.81 3.66 -20.73
CA VAL A 17 26.51 2.24 -20.51
C VAL A 17 26.89 1.48 -21.78
N GLY A 18 28.00 0.76 -21.74
CA GLY A 18 28.42 -0.13 -22.82
C GLY A 18 27.59 -1.42 -22.81
N GLU A 19 26.84 -1.66 -23.88
CA GLU A 19 26.27 -2.97 -24.19
C GLU A 19 27.39 -3.92 -24.65
N TYR A 20 27.57 -5.04 -23.93
CA TYR A 20 28.34 -6.17 -24.41
C TYR A 20 27.38 -7.25 -24.90
N VAL A 21 27.19 -7.31 -26.22
CA VAL A 21 26.58 -8.46 -26.89
C VAL A 21 27.68 -9.46 -27.22
N ARG A 22 27.69 -10.61 -26.60
CA ARG A 22 28.40 -11.78 -27.10
C ARG A 22 27.39 -12.81 -27.61
N SER A 23 27.34 -12.95 -28.91
CA SER A 23 26.73 -14.07 -29.59
C SER A 23 27.64 -15.31 -29.45
N ASN A 24 27.05 -16.44 -29.08
CA ASN A 24 27.67 -17.73 -29.34
C ASN A 24 26.59 -18.73 -29.84
N PRO A 25 26.80 -19.40 -30.95
CA PRO A 25 25.88 -20.41 -31.43
C PRO A 25 26.12 -21.75 -30.75
N ASP A 26 25.06 -22.49 -30.55
CA ASP A 26 24.97 -23.89 -30.08
C ASP A 26 24.66 -24.14 -28.61
N GLY A 27 23.49 -24.73 -28.41
CA GLY A 27 23.22 -25.75 -27.41
C GLY A 27 22.84 -25.29 -26.01
N GLY A 28 21.62 -25.52 -25.68
CA GLY A 28 20.94 -25.66 -24.39
C GLY A 28 21.72 -25.39 -23.11
N CYS A 29 21.33 -24.35 -22.39
CA CYS A 29 21.65 -24.23 -20.96
C CYS A 29 20.42 -23.73 -20.19
N VAL A 30 19.97 -24.57 -19.27
CA VAL A 30 19.01 -24.23 -18.22
C VAL A 30 19.67 -23.20 -17.32
N TRP A 31 19.20 -21.94 -17.36
CA TRP A 31 19.69 -20.90 -16.47
C TRP A 31 18.99 -21.01 -15.11
N LEU A 32 19.66 -21.61 -14.14
CA LEU A 32 19.42 -21.32 -12.72
C LEU A 32 19.84 -19.86 -12.46
N ARG A 33 18.87 -18.96 -12.42
CA ARG A 33 19.12 -17.59 -11.89
C ARG A 33 19.34 -17.70 -10.39
N VAL A 34 20.57 -17.83 -10.00
CA VAL A 34 21.01 -17.54 -8.63
C VAL A 34 20.89 -16.03 -8.45
N TRP A 35 19.89 -15.59 -7.71
CA TRP A 35 19.76 -14.20 -7.29
C TRP A 35 20.93 -13.86 -6.39
N SER A 36 21.88 -13.06 -6.89
CA SER A 36 22.90 -12.49 -6.02
C SER A 36 22.25 -11.44 -5.12
N HIS A 37 22.24 -11.70 -3.82
CA HIS A 37 21.71 -10.85 -2.75
C HIS A 37 22.32 -9.43 -2.70
N SER A 38 23.43 -9.18 -3.38
CA SER A 38 24.16 -7.91 -3.35
C SER A 38 23.42 -6.73 -4.01
N ARG A 39 22.58 -6.95 -5.03
CA ARG A 39 21.91 -5.84 -5.74
C ARG A 39 20.68 -5.26 -5.06
N MET A 40 20.13 -5.94 -4.06
CA MET A 40 18.96 -5.46 -3.33
C MET A 40 19.34 -4.41 -2.27
N PHE A 41 20.52 -4.54 -1.67
CA PHE A 41 21.02 -3.60 -0.66
C PHE A 41 21.64 -2.34 -1.26
N ASP A 42 22.23 -2.40 -2.47
CA ASP A 42 22.85 -1.26 -3.13
C ASP A 42 21.87 -0.18 -3.66
N ARG A 43 20.55 -0.45 -3.62
CA ARG A 43 19.51 0.47 -4.10
C ARG A 43 18.60 1.05 -3.01
N MET A 44 18.70 0.58 -1.77
CA MET A 44 17.89 1.13 -0.68
C MET A 44 18.44 2.48 -0.24
N ASN A 45 17.58 3.50 -0.21
CA ASN A 45 17.95 4.77 0.37
C ASN A 45 18.03 4.67 1.90
N ARG A 46 18.65 5.69 2.55
CA ARG A 46 18.89 5.69 4.01
C ARG A 46 17.59 5.60 4.82
N SER A 47 16.51 6.18 4.32
CA SER A 47 15.21 6.16 5.01
C SER A 47 14.57 4.79 4.95
N GLN A 48 14.61 4.12 3.80
CA GLN A 48 14.11 2.74 3.63
C GLN A 48 14.90 1.74 4.49
N TRP A 49 16.22 1.90 4.59
CA TRP A 49 17.04 1.09 5.49
C TRP A 49 16.63 1.29 6.96
N ARG A 50 16.47 2.55 7.41
CA ARG A 50 16.03 2.87 8.77
C ARG A 50 14.67 2.26 9.08
N ASP A 51 13.75 2.33 8.14
CA ASP A 51 12.40 1.78 8.28
C ASP A 51 12.41 0.25 8.32
N GLY A 52 13.20 -0.39 7.46
CA GLY A 52 13.42 -1.84 7.50
C GLY A 52 14.00 -2.31 8.83
N MET A 53 14.97 -1.58 9.39
CA MET A 53 15.54 -1.89 10.71
C MET A 53 14.52 -1.70 11.84
N ASN A 54 13.65 -0.69 11.74
CA ASN A 54 12.55 -0.50 12.70
C ASN A 54 11.55 -1.66 12.63
N LEU A 55 11.14 -2.08 11.44
CA LEU A 55 10.29 -3.27 11.27
C LEU A 55 10.97 -4.52 11.84
N PHE A 56 12.24 -4.73 11.54
CA PHE A 56 13.01 -5.86 12.05
C PHE A 56 13.10 -5.88 13.58
N SER A 57 13.19 -4.70 14.23
CA SER A 57 13.21 -4.58 15.70
C SER A 57 11.93 -5.06 16.39
N LYS A 58 10.83 -5.17 15.64
CA LYS A 58 9.54 -5.70 16.13
C LYS A 58 9.48 -7.24 16.06
N LEU A 59 10.45 -7.88 15.42
CA LEU A 59 10.47 -9.34 15.25
C LEU A 59 10.77 -10.03 16.58
N THR A 60 9.87 -10.92 16.98
CA THR A 60 10.05 -11.82 18.13
C THR A 60 10.29 -13.25 17.63
N PRO A 61 10.79 -14.19 18.44
CA PRO A 61 10.92 -15.59 18.03
C PRO A 61 9.60 -16.19 17.53
N SER A 62 8.48 -15.90 18.17
CA SER A 62 7.14 -16.35 17.74
C SER A 62 6.79 -15.80 16.35
N ARG A 63 6.98 -14.50 16.12
CA ARG A 63 6.72 -13.86 14.83
C ARG A 63 7.64 -14.37 13.73
N ALA A 64 8.92 -14.61 14.04
CA ALA A 64 9.88 -15.20 13.11
C ALA A 64 9.46 -16.61 12.69
N LEU A 65 9.11 -17.46 13.67
CA LEU A 65 8.62 -18.82 13.41
C LEU A 65 7.34 -18.81 12.59
N ASN A 66 6.38 -17.94 12.94
CA ASN A 66 5.13 -17.78 12.20
C ASN A 66 5.40 -17.34 10.76
N THR A 67 6.32 -16.39 10.54
CA THR A 67 6.72 -15.95 9.19
C THR A 67 7.30 -17.11 8.37
N ALA A 68 8.16 -17.92 8.96
CA ALA A 68 8.72 -19.11 8.30
C ALA A 68 7.63 -20.13 7.94
N LYS A 69 6.67 -20.38 8.85
CA LYS A 69 5.51 -21.26 8.59
C LYS A 69 4.67 -20.75 7.42
N ILE A 70 4.32 -19.46 7.41
CA ILE A 70 3.52 -18.84 6.33
C ILE A 70 4.25 -18.93 4.99
N PHE A 71 5.55 -18.60 4.98
CA PHE A 71 6.37 -18.68 3.77
C PHE A 71 6.42 -20.11 3.22
N SER A 72 6.73 -21.09 4.05
CA SER A 72 6.79 -22.51 3.65
C SER A 72 5.43 -23.01 3.17
N SER A 73 4.34 -22.70 3.89
CA SER A 73 2.98 -23.12 3.52
C SER A 73 2.50 -22.50 2.20
N TYR A 74 2.93 -21.27 1.89
CA TYR A 74 2.62 -20.66 0.60
C TYR A 74 3.20 -21.45 -0.57
N TYR A 75 4.49 -21.79 -0.53
CA TYR A 75 5.11 -22.58 -1.59
C TYR A 75 4.57 -24.00 -1.67
N TYR A 76 4.35 -24.64 -0.51
CA TYR A 76 3.74 -25.96 -0.44
C TYR A 76 2.32 -25.97 -1.05
N SER A 77 1.50 -24.99 -0.71
CA SER A 77 0.15 -24.83 -1.28
C SER A 77 0.18 -24.61 -2.80
N ARG A 78 1.17 -23.89 -3.31
CA ARG A 78 1.34 -23.68 -4.78
C ARG A 78 1.67 -24.98 -5.51
N ILE A 79 2.51 -25.81 -4.92
CA ILE A 79 2.87 -27.12 -5.50
C ILE A 79 1.65 -28.03 -5.54
N LEU A 80 0.90 -28.11 -4.44
CA LEU A 80 -0.31 -28.94 -4.34
C LEU A 80 -1.53 -28.37 -5.07
N LYS A 81 -1.49 -27.09 -5.46
CA LYS A 81 -2.66 -26.33 -5.94
C LYS A 81 -3.86 -26.37 -4.98
N GLN A 82 -3.58 -26.47 -3.70
CA GLN A 82 -4.54 -26.57 -2.61
C GLN A 82 -4.10 -25.71 -1.41
N SER A 83 -5.07 -25.08 -0.72
CA SER A 83 -4.79 -24.29 0.49
C SER A 83 -4.38 -25.17 1.66
N THR A 84 -3.19 -24.96 2.18
CA THR A 84 -2.65 -25.64 3.38
C THR A 84 -1.91 -24.62 4.26
N PRO A 85 -2.63 -23.69 4.95
CA PRO A 85 -1.97 -22.69 5.79
C PRO A 85 -1.39 -23.33 7.06
N TRP A 86 -0.16 -22.92 7.45
CA TRP A 86 0.52 -23.44 8.66
C TRP A 86 0.69 -22.39 9.75
N GLY A 87 0.33 -21.15 9.49
CA GLY A 87 0.49 -20.04 10.42
C GLY A 87 -0.62 -19.01 10.28
N LYS A 88 -0.56 -17.94 11.09
CA LYS A 88 -1.45 -16.79 11.06
C LYS A 88 -0.89 -15.67 10.19
N PRO A 89 -1.69 -14.68 9.73
CA PRO A 89 -1.15 -13.57 8.95
C PRO A 89 -0.11 -12.80 9.75
N ILE A 90 0.95 -12.37 9.05
CA ILE A 90 2.00 -11.52 9.62
C ILE A 90 1.70 -10.04 9.42
N SER A 91 0.73 -9.73 8.57
CA SER A 91 0.24 -8.37 8.30
C SER A 91 -1.28 -8.35 8.26
N VAL A 92 -1.88 -7.33 8.84
CA VAL A 92 -3.33 -7.09 8.77
C VAL A 92 -3.57 -5.63 8.42
N SER A 93 -4.50 -5.39 7.49
CA SER A 93 -5.08 -4.06 7.29
C SER A 93 -6.38 -3.96 8.07
N ILE A 94 -6.55 -2.88 8.81
CA ILE A 94 -7.77 -2.59 9.57
C ILE A 94 -8.38 -1.32 9.01
N GLU A 95 -9.71 -1.28 8.95
CA GLU A 95 -10.48 -0.13 8.54
C GLU A 95 -10.89 0.70 9.77
N PRO A 96 -10.24 1.82 10.08
CA PRO A 96 -10.65 2.66 11.23
C PRO A 96 -12.03 3.28 11.03
N THR A 97 -12.38 3.63 9.79
CA THR A 97 -13.67 4.20 9.41
C THR A 97 -13.89 4.10 7.91
N THR A 98 -15.14 4.12 7.48
CA THR A 98 -15.52 4.27 6.07
C THR A 98 -15.66 5.72 5.64
N SER A 99 -15.70 6.67 6.59
CA SER A 99 -15.91 8.09 6.32
C SER A 99 -14.68 8.76 5.75
N CYS A 100 -14.87 9.66 4.80
CA CYS A 100 -13.81 10.51 4.24
C CYS A 100 -14.36 11.91 3.94
N ASN A 101 -13.53 12.91 4.12
CA ASN A 101 -13.87 14.31 3.78
C ASN A 101 -13.67 14.63 2.29
N LEU A 102 -12.94 13.78 1.54
CA LEU A 102 -12.68 13.97 0.11
C LEU A 102 -13.62 13.14 -0.78
N ARG A 103 -13.64 13.49 -2.08
CA ARG A 103 -14.49 12.83 -3.10
C ARG A 103 -13.66 12.33 -4.29
N CYS A 104 -12.59 11.58 -4.01
CA CYS A 104 -11.73 11.03 -5.05
C CYS A 104 -12.50 10.09 -5.99
N PRO A 105 -12.34 10.18 -7.33
CA PRO A 105 -13.21 9.54 -8.32
C PRO A 105 -13.09 8.01 -8.41
N GLU A 106 -11.98 7.43 -7.95
CA GLU A 106 -11.76 5.96 -7.97
C GLU A 106 -11.76 5.36 -6.55
N CYS A 107 -12.40 6.05 -5.60
CA CYS A 107 -12.45 5.62 -4.20
C CYS A 107 -13.89 5.44 -3.73
N PRO A 108 -14.32 4.26 -3.27
CA PRO A 108 -15.69 4.05 -2.77
C PRO A 108 -16.10 4.99 -1.63
N SER A 109 -15.17 5.34 -0.72
CA SER A 109 -15.42 6.34 0.32
C SER A 109 -15.64 7.73 -0.27
N GLY A 110 -14.88 8.10 -1.30
CA GLY A 110 -15.03 9.37 -2.01
C GLY A 110 -16.32 9.44 -2.81
N LEU A 111 -16.64 8.40 -3.54
CA LEU A 111 -17.86 8.24 -4.33
C LEU A 111 -19.10 8.02 -3.48
N ARG A 112 -18.93 7.64 -2.19
CA ARG A 112 -20.01 7.20 -1.29
C ARG A 112 -20.84 6.06 -1.89
N SER A 113 -20.17 5.12 -2.55
CA SER A 113 -20.77 4.05 -3.35
C SER A 113 -20.77 2.69 -2.66
N PHE A 114 -20.54 2.64 -1.34
CA PHE A 114 -20.61 1.38 -0.60
C PHE A 114 -22.02 0.78 -0.65
N THR A 115 -22.09 -0.53 -0.94
CA THR A 115 -23.32 -1.32 -0.77
C THR A 115 -23.39 -1.94 0.62
N ARG A 116 -22.27 -1.97 1.37
CA ARG A 116 -22.17 -2.40 2.75
C ARG A 116 -22.46 -1.28 3.76
N LYS A 117 -22.71 -1.66 5.01
CA LYS A 117 -22.83 -0.69 6.11
C LYS A 117 -21.57 0.15 6.25
N THR A 118 -21.76 1.41 6.63
CA THR A 118 -20.69 2.38 6.92
C THR A 118 -20.64 2.66 8.41
N GLY A 119 -19.45 2.98 8.93
CA GLY A 119 -19.26 3.25 10.35
C GLY A 119 -17.81 3.43 10.76
N MET A 120 -17.56 3.31 12.06
CA MET A 120 -16.25 3.48 12.68
C MET A 120 -15.94 2.29 13.58
N LEU A 121 -14.67 1.91 13.61
CA LEU A 121 -14.14 0.86 14.48
C LEU A 121 -14.11 1.37 15.92
N GLU A 122 -14.61 0.58 16.84
CA GLU A 122 -14.60 0.84 18.28
C GLU A 122 -13.27 0.37 18.92
N GLU A 123 -12.70 1.17 19.81
CA GLU A 123 -11.41 0.90 20.46
C GLU A 123 -11.41 -0.41 21.24
N ASN A 124 -12.47 -0.72 21.99
CA ASN A 124 -12.54 -1.95 22.79
C ASN A 124 -12.58 -3.19 21.93
N PHE A 125 -13.32 -3.16 20.81
CA PHE A 125 -13.33 -4.26 19.86
C PHE A 125 -11.97 -4.43 19.19
N PHE A 126 -11.32 -3.33 18.82
CA PHE A 126 -9.96 -3.32 18.30
C PHE A 126 -8.96 -3.94 19.26
N LYS A 127 -8.96 -3.54 20.56
CA LYS A 127 -8.03 -4.06 21.56
C LYS A 127 -8.16 -5.58 21.71
N LYS A 128 -9.39 -6.09 21.82
CA LYS A 128 -9.65 -7.53 21.89
C LYS A 128 -9.07 -8.28 20.70
N MET A 129 -9.33 -7.77 19.49
CA MET A 129 -8.81 -8.36 18.26
C MET A 129 -7.28 -8.35 18.20
N ILE A 130 -6.64 -7.26 18.63
CA ILE A 130 -5.17 -7.15 18.66
C ILE A 130 -4.57 -8.08 19.71
N ASP A 131 -5.21 -8.27 20.86
CA ASP A 131 -4.73 -9.23 21.87
C ASP A 131 -4.69 -10.66 21.31
N ASP A 132 -5.68 -11.05 20.53
CA ASP A 132 -5.73 -12.38 19.89
C ASP A 132 -4.66 -12.59 18.80
N LEU A 133 -4.17 -11.50 18.20
CA LEU A 133 -3.24 -11.54 17.06
C LEU A 133 -1.79 -11.17 17.42
N SER A 134 -1.56 -10.49 18.53
CA SER A 134 -0.31 -9.78 18.83
C SER A 134 0.95 -10.64 18.81
N ASP A 135 0.84 -11.94 19.15
CA ASP A 135 1.99 -12.87 19.18
C ASP A 135 2.56 -13.19 17.80
N GLN A 136 1.72 -13.16 16.77
CA GLN A 136 2.09 -13.52 15.39
C GLN A 136 2.12 -12.31 14.45
N LEU A 137 1.36 -11.26 14.78
CA LEU A 137 1.24 -10.07 13.95
C LEU A 137 2.49 -9.19 14.03
N LEU A 138 3.15 -9.00 12.90
CA LEU A 138 4.34 -8.16 12.78
C LEU A 138 4.00 -6.74 12.31
N TYR A 139 3.03 -6.61 11.40
CA TYR A 139 2.74 -5.38 10.70
C TYR A 139 1.23 -5.09 10.65
N LEU A 140 0.82 -3.95 11.16
CA LEU A 140 -0.57 -3.48 11.19
C LEU A 140 -0.73 -2.22 10.36
N ILE A 141 -1.68 -2.24 9.44
CA ILE A 141 -1.98 -1.15 8.53
C ILE A 141 -3.33 -0.55 8.93
N PHE A 142 -3.34 0.70 9.34
CA PHE A 142 -4.56 1.43 9.70
C PHE A 142 -5.12 2.20 8.51
N TYR A 143 -5.36 1.53 7.41
CA TYR A 143 -6.15 2.03 6.29
C TYR A 143 -6.66 0.89 5.42
N PHE A 144 -7.88 1.04 4.97
CA PHE A 144 -8.52 0.22 3.94
C PHE A 144 -9.40 1.12 3.09
N GLN A 145 -10.40 1.74 3.70
CA GLN A 145 -11.23 2.79 3.16
C GLN A 145 -11.28 3.94 4.19
N GLY A 146 -11.82 5.10 3.77
CA GLY A 146 -11.99 6.26 4.65
C GLY A 146 -10.70 7.04 4.96
N GLU A 147 -10.86 8.03 5.83
CA GLU A 147 -9.76 8.83 6.39
C GLU A 147 -9.58 8.47 7.88
N PRO A 148 -8.47 7.84 8.27
CA PRO A 148 -8.30 7.34 9.64
C PRO A 148 -8.49 8.38 10.73
N TYR A 149 -8.05 9.61 10.52
CA TYR A 149 -8.16 10.70 11.50
C TYR A 149 -9.60 11.19 11.76
N LEU A 150 -10.58 10.72 11.00
CA LEU A 150 -11.99 10.93 11.31
C LEU A 150 -12.52 10.01 12.41
N ASN A 151 -11.80 8.94 12.74
CA ASN A 151 -12.11 8.15 13.92
C ASN A 151 -11.41 8.77 15.15
N PRO A 152 -12.16 9.29 16.15
CA PRO A 152 -11.57 9.95 17.31
C PRO A 152 -10.68 9.05 18.17
N GLU A 153 -10.91 7.73 18.12
CA GLU A 153 -10.16 6.72 18.87
C GLU A 153 -8.93 6.18 18.10
N PHE A 154 -8.72 6.65 16.85
CA PHE A 154 -7.68 6.12 15.96
C PHE A 154 -6.28 6.14 16.59
N LEU A 155 -5.86 7.25 17.15
CA LEU A 155 -4.51 7.39 17.71
C LEU A 155 -4.31 6.55 18.99
N GLU A 156 -5.36 6.32 19.77
CA GLU A 156 -5.32 5.40 20.92
C GLU A 156 -5.17 3.94 20.45
N MET A 157 -5.84 3.57 19.36
CA MET A 157 -5.65 2.25 18.73
C MET A 157 -4.21 2.07 18.23
N VAL A 158 -3.61 3.10 17.60
CA VAL A 158 -2.20 3.06 17.17
C VAL A 158 -1.29 2.87 18.39
N LYS A 159 -1.50 3.65 19.44
CA LYS A 159 -0.73 3.59 20.69
C LYS A 159 -0.81 2.20 21.32
N TYR A 160 -2.00 1.62 21.36
CA TYR A 160 -2.19 0.27 21.88
C TYR A 160 -1.39 -0.78 21.08
N ALA A 161 -1.49 -0.76 19.75
CA ALA A 161 -0.77 -1.70 18.88
C ALA A 161 0.77 -1.49 18.97
N SER A 162 1.22 -0.24 19.02
CA SER A 162 2.64 0.09 19.21
C SER A 162 3.15 -0.43 20.56
N GLY A 163 2.35 -0.34 21.63
CA GLY A 163 2.65 -0.92 22.96
C GLY A 163 2.82 -2.44 22.92
N LYS A 164 2.15 -3.14 22.03
CA LYS A 164 2.34 -4.58 21.76
C LYS A 164 3.55 -4.88 20.85
N ARG A 165 4.38 -3.88 20.55
CA ARG A 165 5.52 -3.99 19.63
C ARG A 165 5.13 -4.47 18.24
N ILE A 166 3.95 -4.11 17.75
CA ILE A 166 3.54 -4.31 16.37
C ILE A 166 4.00 -3.09 15.56
N TYR A 167 4.58 -3.30 14.38
CA TYR A 167 4.89 -2.21 13.47
C TYR A 167 3.59 -1.64 12.90
N THR A 168 3.39 -0.33 13.08
CA THR A 168 2.15 0.35 12.69
C THR A 168 2.36 1.33 11.54
N ALA A 169 1.45 1.32 10.57
CA ALA A 169 1.46 2.24 9.45
C ALA A 169 0.06 2.77 9.16
N THR A 170 -0.02 4.00 8.69
CA THR A 170 -1.27 4.57 8.18
C THR A 170 -1.04 5.41 6.94
N SER A 171 -2.14 5.65 6.20
CA SER A 171 -2.19 6.62 5.11
C SER A 171 -3.28 7.64 5.40
N THR A 172 -2.99 8.91 5.16
CA THR A 172 -3.92 10.03 5.39
C THR A 172 -3.89 11.02 4.23
N ASN A 173 -4.99 11.72 4.05
CA ASN A 173 -5.05 12.89 3.18
C ASN A 173 -4.52 14.17 3.86
N ALA A 174 -4.08 14.06 5.11
CA ALA A 174 -3.42 15.08 5.93
C ALA A 174 -4.24 16.35 6.28
N HIS A 175 -5.55 16.37 6.01
CA HIS A 175 -6.39 17.53 6.34
C HIS A 175 -6.64 17.71 7.85
N TYR A 176 -6.39 16.67 8.64
CA TYR A 176 -6.60 16.63 10.08
C TYR A 176 -5.29 16.61 10.87
N LEU A 177 -4.16 16.89 10.23
CA LEU A 177 -2.85 17.01 10.89
C LEU A 177 -2.60 18.44 11.37
N ASP A 178 -3.53 18.98 12.15
CA ASP A 178 -3.31 20.20 12.92
C ASP A 178 -2.19 19.99 13.97
N ASP A 179 -1.84 21.03 14.71
CA ASP A 179 -0.72 20.97 15.65
C ASP A 179 -0.94 19.90 16.75
N GLU A 180 -2.17 19.77 17.27
CA GLU A 180 -2.52 18.80 18.30
C GLU A 180 -2.47 17.36 17.77
N ASN A 181 -3.15 17.06 16.67
CA ASN A 181 -3.16 15.74 16.08
C ASN A 181 -1.77 15.32 15.58
N ALA A 182 -0.98 16.26 15.08
CA ALA A 182 0.41 15.99 14.69
C ALA A 182 1.25 15.55 15.91
N LYS A 183 1.13 16.26 17.05
CA LYS A 183 1.79 15.87 18.31
C LYS A 183 1.33 14.50 18.77
N ARG A 184 0.03 14.28 18.88
CA ARG A 184 -0.56 12.99 19.29
C ARG A 184 -0.14 11.84 18.37
N THR A 185 0.03 12.10 17.07
CA THR A 185 0.54 11.10 16.12
C THR A 185 1.96 10.64 16.48
N ILE A 186 2.85 11.56 16.84
CA ILE A 186 4.19 11.19 17.28
C ILE A 186 4.14 10.42 18.62
N GLU A 187 3.33 10.88 19.56
CA GLU A 187 3.18 10.28 20.89
C GLU A 187 2.49 8.90 20.84
N SER A 188 1.71 8.61 19.81
CA SER A 188 1.09 7.29 19.62
C SER A 188 2.10 6.18 19.28
N GLY A 189 3.32 6.55 18.89
CA GLY A 189 4.34 5.59 18.47
C GLY A 189 4.09 5.00 17.08
N LEU A 190 3.35 5.70 16.21
CA LEU A 190 3.19 5.32 14.81
C LEU A 190 4.55 5.16 14.13
N ASP A 191 4.78 4.05 13.44
CA ASP A 191 6.06 3.76 12.79
C ASP A 191 6.18 4.37 11.40
N ARG A 192 5.08 4.44 10.62
CA ARG A 192 5.05 5.03 9.27
C ARG A 192 3.79 5.82 9.01
N LEU A 193 3.97 7.03 8.51
CA LEU A 193 2.88 7.90 8.06
C LEU A 193 3.02 8.16 6.56
N ILE A 194 2.03 7.72 5.80
CA ILE A 194 1.94 7.96 4.37
C ILE A 194 0.99 9.13 4.14
N ILE A 195 1.50 10.21 3.60
CA ILE A 195 0.73 11.40 3.24
C ILE A 195 0.41 11.34 1.76
N SER A 196 -0.87 11.28 1.42
CA SER A 196 -1.34 11.24 0.05
C SER A 196 -1.36 12.65 -0.54
N ILE A 197 -0.49 12.92 -1.52
CA ILE A 197 -0.36 14.21 -2.19
C ILE A 197 -0.34 13.98 -3.71
N ASP A 198 -1.43 14.27 -4.40
CA ASP A 198 -1.58 13.95 -5.82
C ASP A 198 -1.57 15.20 -6.72
N GLY A 199 -0.82 16.21 -6.29
CA GLY A 199 -0.55 17.44 -7.02
C GLY A 199 0.33 18.39 -6.21
N THR A 200 1.09 19.25 -6.89
CA THR A 200 1.97 20.27 -6.27
C THR A 200 1.41 21.68 -6.43
N THR A 201 0.31 21.85 -7.18
CA THR A 201 -0.53 23.06 -7.22
C THR A 201 -1.95 22.69 -6.83
N GLN A 202 -2.73 23.66 -6.29
CA GLN A 202 -4.11 23.42 -5.88
C GLN A 202 -4.96 22.92 -7.05
N GLU A 203 -4.80 23.52 -8.23
CA GLU A 203 -5.58 23.18 -9.42
C GLU A 203 -5.36 21.72 -9.85
N VAL A 204 -4.12 21.23 -9.84
CA VAL A 204 -3.80 19.84 -10.22
C VAL A 204 -4.19 18.87 -9.10
N TYR A 205 -3.92 19.24 -7.84
CA TYR A 205 -4.26 18.42 -6.69
C TYR A 205 -5.76 18.11 -6.64
N GLU A 206 -6.61 19.11 -6.87
CA GLU A 206 -8.05 19.00 -6.76
C GLU A 206 -8.68 18.21 -7.92
N GLN A 207 -8.00 18.06 -9.06
CA GLN A 207 -8.50 17.22 -10.16
C GLN A 207 -8.69 15.76 -9.75
N TYR A 208 -7.90 15.25 -8.82
CA TYR A 208 -8.09 13.91 -8.27
C TYR A 208 -8.59 13.94 -6.82
N ARG A 209 -8.06 14.82 -5.97
CA ARG A 209 -8.45 14.97 -4.56
C ARG A 209 -9.60 15.97 -4.41
N ILE A 210 -10.75 15.68 -5.04
CA ILE A 210 -11.90 16.57 -5.11
C ILE A 210 -12.35 16.99 -3.71
N GLY A 211 -12.46 18.30 -3.49
CA GLY A 211 -12.76 18.92 -2.20
C GLY A 211 -11.57 19.01 -1.24
N GLY A 212 -10.36 18.66 -1.72
CA GLY A 212 -9.15 18.75 -0.94
C GLY A 212 -8.50 20.14 -1.01
N ASN A 213 -7.71 20.46 0.01
CA ASN A 213 -6.95 21.69 0.14
C ASN A 213 -5.47 21.38 0.29
N LEU A 214 -4.68 21.66 -0.75
CA LEU A 214 -3.24 21.37 -0.78
C LEU A 214 -2.48 22.11 0.33
N LYS A 215 -2.89 23.34 0.67
CA LYS A 215 -2.27 24.12 1.75
C LYS A 215 -2.36 23.36 3.08
N LYS A 216 -3.52 22.77 3.39
CA LYS A 216 -3.69 21.95 4.61
C LYS A 216 -2.78 20.70 4.61
N VAL A 217 -2.57 20.09 3.45
CA VAL A 217 -1.65 18.93 3.33
C VAL A 217 -0.21 19.34 3.64
N ILE A 218 0.23 20.47 3.10
CA ILE A 218 1.58 21.02 3.35
C ILE A 218 1.73 21.42 4.82
N GLU A 219 0.77 22.16 5.39
CA GLU A 219 0.76 22.56 6.80
C GLU A 219 0.79 21.35 7.74
N GLY A 220 -0.05 20.33 7.47
CA GLY A 220 -0.07 19.08 8.22
C GLY A 220 1.27 18.33 8.15
N THR A 221 1.91 18.34 6.98
CA THR A 221 3.25 17.75 6.82
C THR A 221 4.28 18.49 7.67
N ILE A 222 4.27 19.83 7.64
CA ILE A 222 5.16 20.67 8.45
C ILE A 222 4.94 20.40 9.95
N ASN A 223 3.70 20.30 10.40
CA ASN A 223 3.36 20.01 11.81
C ASN A 223 3.92 18.66 12.26
N ILE A 224 3.76 17.61 11.47
CA ILE A 224 4.32 16.28 11.77
C ILE A 224 5.87 16.34 11.88
N LEU A 225 6.52 16.97 10.92
CA LEU A 225 7.99 17.07 10.92
C LEU A 225 8.51 17.92 12.08
N LYS A 226 7.80 19.00 12.43
CA LYS A 226 8.05 19.84 13.62
C LYS A 226 7.99 19.00 14.88
N TRP A 227 6.88 18.33 15.15
CA TRP A 227 6.71 17.56 16.39
C TRP A 227 7.64 16.34 16.47
N ARG A 228 7.92 15.68 15.34
CA ARG A 228 8.93 14.61 15.29
C ARG A 228 10.31 15.13 15.74
N LYS A 229 10.69 16.34 15.34
CA LYS A 229 11.95 16.98 15.72
C LYS A 229 11.92 17.42 17.20
N GLU A 230 10.87 18.10 17.65
CA GLU A 230 10.73 18.61 19.02
C GLU A 230 10.74 17.49 20.07
N LEU A 231 10.02 16.40 19.79
CA LEU A 231 9.98 15.21 20.65
C LEU A 231 11.18 14.27 20.43
N ARG A 232 12.15 14.65 19.60
CA ARG A 232 13.33 13.85 19.22
C ARG A 232 12.99 12.42 18.80
N SER A 233 11.83 12.22 18.22
CA SER A 233 11.38 10.90 17.76
C SER A 233 12.07 10.50 16.45
N ARG A 234 12.34 9.20 16.30
CA ARG A 234 12.81 8.61 15.05
C ARG A 234 11.65 8.17 14.14
N THR A 235 10.45 8.13 14.66
CA THR A 235 9.21 7.72 13.98
C THR A 235 8.15 8.82 14.11
N PRO A 236 7.18 8.82 13.20
CA PRO A 236 7.05 7.96 12.04
C PRO A 236 8.04 8.28 10.91
N LEU A 237 8.32 7.27 10.06
CA LEU A 237 8.82 7.54 8.72
C LEU A 237 7.72 8.28 7.96
N VAL A 238 8.00 9.49 7.49
CA VAL A 238 7.03 10.33 6.77
C VAL A 238 7.28 10.22 5.28
N VAL A 239 6.28 9.69 4.55
CA VAL A 239 6.39 9.42 3.11
C VAL A 239 5.30 10.18 2.36
N PHE A 240 5.68 10.90 1.31
CA PHE A 240 4.72 11.34 0.32
C PHE A 240 4.36 10.19 -0.61
N GLN A 241 3.09 9.90 -0.77
CA GLN A 241 2.58 9.00 -1.78
C GLN A 241 1.88 9.81 -2.86
N PHE A 242 2.40 9.72 -4.08
CA PHE A 242 1.86 10.37 -5.26
C PHE A 242 1.23 9.33 -6.19
N LEU A 243 -0.10 9.36 -6.30
CA LEU A 243 -0.83 8.53 -7.24
C LEU A 243 -0.74 9.19 -8.62
N VAL A 244 0.03 8.59 -9.51
CA VAL A 244 0.20 9.15 -10.86
C VAL A 244 -1.03 8.87 -11.71
N VAL A 245 -1.70 9.94 -12.11
CA VAL A 245 -2.80 9.98 -13.05
C VAL A 245 -2.48 10.96 -14.18
N LYS A 246 -3.18 10.85 -15.32
CA LYS A 246 -2.90 11.73 -16.46
C LYS A 246 -2.90 13.23 -16.12
N PRO A 247 -3.85 13.75 -15.31
CA PRO A 247 -3.85 15.17 -14.94
C PRO A 247 -2.61 15.66 -14.18
N ASN A 248 -1.94 14.78 -13.41
CA ASN A 248 -0.80 15.15 -12.56
C ASN A 248 0.56 14.58 -13.00
N GLU A 249 0.61 13.76 -14.06
CA GLU A 249 1.85 13.06 -14.47
C GLU A 249 3.01 14.01 -14.81
N HIS A 250 2.71 15.26 -15.16
CA HIS A 250 3.73 16.29 -15.44
C HIS A 250 4.37 16.86 -14.16
N GLN A 251 3.82 16.60 -12.97
CA GLN A 251 4.31 17.09 -11.67
C GLN A 251 5.15 16.06 -10.89
N VAL A 252 5.56 14.97 -11.52
CA VAL A 252 6.38 13.92 -10.87
C VAL A 252 7.69 14.46 -10.31
N ASP A 253 8.39 15.29 -11.06
CA ASP A 253 9.65 15.89 -10.60
C ASP A 253 9.40 17.00 -9.57
N ASP A 254 8.27 17.70 -9.66
CA ASP A 254 7.88 18.74 -8.72
C ASP A 254 7.60 18.18 -7.32
N VAL A 255 6.89 17.04 -7.23
CA VAL A 255 6.62 16.42 -5.93
C VAL A 255 7.90 15.89 -5.27
N ILE A 256 8.88 15.42 -6.04
CA ILE A 256 10.19 15.03 -5.52
C ILE A 256 10.90 16.25 -4.91
N ARG A 257 10.89 17.41 -5.61
CA ARG A 257 11.46 18.66 -5.09
C ARG A 257 10.74 19.12 -3.83
N LEU A 258 9.40 19.16 -3.86
CA LEU A 258 8.58 19.53 -2.70
C LEU A 258 8.86 18.64 -1.49
N GLY A 259 8.94 17.33 -1.69
CA GLY A 259 9.27 16.38 -0.62
C GLY A 259 10.64 16.64 0.00
N LYS A 260 11.64 16.96 -0.83
CA LYS A 260 12.99 17.33 -0.37
C LYS A 260 13.01 18.66 0.36
N GLU A 261 12.31 19.67 -0.14
CA GLU A 261 12.23 21.01 0.47
C GLU A 261 11.56 20.97 1.84
N LEU A 262 10.48 20.19 1.99
CA LEU A 262 9.81 20.01 3.27
C LEU A 262 10.56 19.08 4.23
N GLY A 263 11.42 18.19 3.71
CA GLY A 263 12.22 17.27 4.50
C GLY A 263 11.47 15.98 4.87
N VAL A 264 10.54 15.51 4.02
CA VAL A 264 9.96 14.16 4.16
C VAL A 264 11.03 13.10 3.90
N ASP A 265 10.83 11.92 4.44
CA ASP A 265 11.86 10.86 4.37
C ASP A 265 11.93 10.19 3.00
N ASP A 266 10.80 10.12 2.26
CA ASP A 266 10.75 9.50 0.94
C ASP A 266 9.53 9.99 0.12
N VAL A 267 9.56 9.74 -1.20
CA VAL A 267 8.43 9.98 -2.11
C VAL A 267 8.17 8.70 -2.90
N TRP A 268 6.96 8.16 -2.77
CA TRP A 268 6.54 6.94 -3.44
C TRP A 268 5.53 7.21 -4.54
N PHE A 269 5.73 6.58 -5.68
CA PHE A 269 4.80 6.66 -6.80
C PHE A 269 3.90 5.43 -6.85
N LYS A 270 2.60 5.66 -7.02
CA LYS A 270 1.59 4.60 -7.21
C LYS A 270 0.95 4.72 -8.58
N THR A 271 0.65 3.59 -9.19
CA THR A 271 -0.15 3.53 -10.41
C THR A 271 -1.63 3.49 -10.05
N ALA A 272 -2.45 4.28 -10.74
CA ALA A 272 -3.89 4.31 -10.52
C ALA A 272 -4.55 2.96 -10.86
N GLN A 273 -5.43 2.50 -9.98
CA GLN A 273 -6.42 1.49 -10.31
C GLN A 273 -7.69 2.20 -10.76
N VAL A 274 -8.08 1.97 -12.00
CA VAL A 274 -9.26 2.56 -12.62
C VAL A 274 -10.29 1.46 -12.83
N TYR A 275 -11.54 1.68 -12.45
CA TYR A 275 -12.58 0.65 -12.55
C TYR A 275 -12.96 0.35 -14.00
N ASP A 276 -13.27 1.37 -14.77
CA ASP A 276 -13.56 1.23 -16.21
C ASP A 276 -12.32 1.59 -17.04
N PHE A 277 -11.40 0.65 -17.15
CA PHE A 277 -10.16 0.83 -17.92
C PHE A 277 -10.22 0.25 -19.32
N GLU A 278 -11.11 -0.70 -19.61
CA GLU A 278 -11.09 -1.48 -20.86
C GLU A 278 -11.35 -0.63 -22.10
N ASN A 279 -12.16 0.40 -21.98
CA ASN A 279 -12.47 1.34 -23.04
C ASN A 279 -11.61 2.62 -23.04
N GLY A 280 -10.61 2.67 -22.13
CA GLY A 280 -9.83 3.85 -21.83
C GLY A 280 -10.50 4.72 -20.77
N ASN A 281 -9.69 5.51 -20.06
CA ASN A 281 -10.15 6.39 -19.00
C ASN A 281 -9.21 7.60 -18.91
N GLU A 282 -9.77 8.75 -18.60
CA GLU A 282 -9.04 10.02 -18.50
C GLU A 282 -7.96 10.05 -17.41
N LEU A 283 -8.06 9.16 -16.42
CA LEU A 283 -7.07 9.03 -15.36
C LEU A 283 -5.87 8.17 -15.74
N ILE A 284 -5.92 7.42 -16.85
CA ILE A 284 -4.80 6.57 -17.27
C ILE A 284 -3.62 7.44 -17.74
N PRO A 285 -2.44 7.36 -17.09
CA PRO A 285 -1.28 8.13 -17.47
C PRO A 285 -0.84 7.86 -18.90
N SER A 286 -0.37 8.91 -19.61
CA SER A 286 0.25 8.79 -20.93
C SER A 286 1.69 8.27 -20.82
N ILE A 287 2.36 8.53 -19.70
CA ILE A 287 3.71 8.04 -19.40
C ILE A 287 3.63 6.55 -19.04
N GLU A 288 4.10 5.71 -19.95
CA GLU A 288 3.92 4.25 -19.86
C GLU A 288 4.41 3.65 -18.54
N LYS A 289 5.55 4.09 -17.99
CA LYS A 289 6.09 3.54 -16.73
C LYS A 289 5.16 3.73 -15.53
N PHE A 290 4.27 4.72 -15.56
CA PHE A 290 3.30 5.00 -14.50
C PHE A 290 1.91 4.43 -14.78
N SER A 291 1.67 3.88 -15.98
CA SER A 291 0.39 3.25 -16.31
C SER A 291 0.37 1.79 -15.88
N ARG A 292 -0.70 1.39 -15.19
CA ARG A 292 -1.03 -0.01 -14.87
C ARG A 292 -1.49 -0.76 -16.11
N TYR A 293 -1.96 -0.05 -17.13
CA TYR A 293 -2.64 -0.57 -18.31
C TYR A 293 -1.82 -0.37 -19.56
N LYS A 294 -2.09 -1.18 -20.58
CA LYS A 294 -1.54 -1.05 -21.93
C LYS A 294 -2.62 -1.24 -22.99
N LYS A 295 -2.48 -0.54 -24.10
CA LYS A 295 -3.35 -0.71 -25.28
C LYS A 295 -3.19 -2.10 -25.88
N ILE A 296 -4.29 -2.71 -26.31
CA ILE A 296 -4.27 -3.96 -27.05
C ILE A 296 -3.93 -3.65 -28.51
N LYS A 297 -2.78 -4.13 -28.97
CA LYS A 297 -2.41 -4.06 -30.40
C LYS A 297 -3.36 -4.99 -31.17
N ASN A 298 -3.95 -4.53 -32.25
CA ASN A 298 -4.88 -5.27 -33.12
C ASN A 298 -6.36 -5.33 -32.66
N ALA A 299 -6.83 -4.45 -31.79
CA ALA A 299 -8.26 -4.19 -31.72
C ALA A 299 -8.70 -3.62 -33.09
N SER A 300 -9.73 -4.22 -33.71
CA SER A 300 -10.22 -3.77 -35.03
C SER A 300 -10.62 -2.29 -34.95
N GLN A 301 -10.32 -1.51 -35.98
CA GLN A 301 -10.60 -0.07 -36.01
C GLN A 301 -12.07 0.29 -35.74
N SER A 302 -12.99 -0.68 -35.88
CA SER A 302 -14.42 -0.50 -35.65
C SER A 302 -14.88 -0.52 -34.19
N THR A 303 -14.02 -0.97 -33.21
CA THR A 303 -14.42 -1.14 -31.79
C THR A 303 -13.76 -0.15 -30.84
N GLY A 304 -13.00 0.81 -31.34
CA GLY A 304 -12.24 1.77 -30.50
C GLY A 304 -11.00 1.15 -29.84
N GLU A 305 -10.26 1.98 -29.10
CA GLU A 305 -9.09 1.53 -28.36
C GLU A 305 -9.51 0.64 -27.18
N LYS A 306 -8.92 -0.56 -27.11
CA LYS A 306 -9.09 -1.47 -25.97
C LYS A 306 -7.82 -1.53 -25.12
N TRP A 307 -8.02 -1.59 -23.81
CA TRP A 307 -6.95 -1.61 -22.82
C TRP A 307 -6.97 -2.89 -22.00
N LYS A 308 -5.82 -3.31 -21.52
CA LYS A 308 -5.68 -4.43 -20.59
C LYS A 308 -4.62 -4.13 -19.55
N ILE A 309 -4.68 -4.83 -18.44
CA ILE A 309 -3.65 -4.81 -17.39
C ILE A 309 -2.29 -5.25 -17.98
N LYS A 310 -1.20 -4.62 -17.53
CA LYS A 310 0.16 -4.97 -17.99
C LYS A 310 0.65 -6.28 -17.41
N ASN A 311 0.30 -6.54 -16.15
CA ASN A 311 0.80 -7.69 -15.41
C ASN A 311 0.17 -8.98 -15.92
N GLU A 312 0.96 -10.04 -15.91
CA GLU A 312 0.48 -11.39 -16.17
C GLU A 312 -0.36 -11.89 -14.98
N MET A 313 -1.49 -12.52 -15.28
CA MET A 313 -2.41 -13.05 -14.28
C MET A 313 -1.98 -14.47 -13.86
N LEU A 314 -0.97 -14.54 -12.98
CA LEU A 314 -0.50 -15.82 -12.45
C LEU A 314 -1.44 -16.35 -11.37
N ASN A 315 -1.65 -17.70 -11.35
CA ASN A 315 -2.54 -18.38 -10.40
C ASN A 315 -1.91 -18.54 -9.02
N HIS A 316 -1.44 -17.46 -8.44
CA HIS A 316 -0.99 -17.38 -7.06
C HIS A 316 -1.02 -15.95 -6.54
N CYS A 317 -1.10 -15.78 -5.22
CA CYS A 317 -1.07 -14.48 -4.56
C CYS A 317 -0.46 -14.62 -3.16
N TRP A 318 0.72 -14.03 -2.93
CA TRP A 318 1.37 -14.03 -1.63
C TRP A 318 0.52 -13.37 -0.55
N LYS A 319 -0.21 -12.27 -0.89
CA LYS A 319 -1.08 -11.56 0.06
C LYS A 319 -2.09 -12.48 0.75
N MET A 320 -2.61 -13.48 0.06
CA MET A 320 -3.59 -14.42 0.61
C MET A 320 -3.04 -15.35 1.70
N TRP A 321 -1.73 -15.47 1.82
CA TRP A 321 -1.08 -16.26 2.87
C TRP A 321 -0.57 -15.40 4.02
N HIS A 322 -0.07 -14.20 3.74
CA HIS A 322 0.56 -13.39 4.78
C HIS A 322 -0.32 -12.28 5.32
N SER A 323 -1.46 -11.96 4.68
CA SER A 323 -2.29 -10.81 5.09
C SER A 323 -3.78 -11.04 4.86
N CYS A 324 -4.57 -10.19 5.52
CA CYS A 324 -6.00 -10.01 5.28
C CYS A 324 -6.40 -8.58 5.58
N VAL A 325 -7.68 -8.27 5.34
CA VAL A 325 -8.28 -7.00 5.74
C VAL A 325 -9.41 -7.28 6.73
N ILE A 326 -9.55 -6.44 7.75
CA ILE A 326 -10.64 -6.46 8.72
C ILE A 326 -11.36 -5.12 8.62
N THR A 327 -12.66 -5.18 8.33
CA THR A 327 -13.50 -3.98 8.25
C THR A 327 -13.82 -3.42 9.63
N TRP A 328 -14.31 -2.20 9.70
CA TRP A 328 -14.68 -1.52 10.94
C TRP A 328 -15.70 -2.31 11.80
N ASP A 329 -16.54 -3.12 11.18
CA ASP A 329 -17.56 -3.95 11.83
C ASP A 329 -17.13 -5.40 12.08
N GLY A 330 -15.86 -5.75 11.81
CA GLY A 330 -15.25 -7.03 12.14
C GLY A 330 -15.30 -8.10 11.07
N LYS A 331 -15.72 -7.77 9.85
CA LYS A 331 -15.71 -8.71 8.73
C LYS A 331 -14.29 -8.92 8.23
N VAL A 332 -13.90 -10.17 8.03
CA VAL A 332 -12.62 -10.54 7.44
C VAL A 332 -12.79 -10.73 5.95
N VAL A 333 -12.02 -9.96 5.14
CA VAL A 333 -12.04 -10.02 3.68
C VAL A 333 -10.65 -10.33 3.13
N PRO A 334 -10.54 -10.88 1.90
CA PRO A 334 -9.28 -11.43 1.40
C PRO A 334 -8.17 -10.39 1.22
N CYS A 335 -8.48 -9.22 0.69
CA CYS A 335 -7.47 -8.19 0.42
C CYS A 335 -8.10 -6.81 0.17
N CYS A 336 -7.25 -5.80 -0.03
CA CYS A 336 -7.66 -4.41 -0.27
C CYS A 336 -8.37 -4.16 -1.61
N PHE A 337 -8.48 -5.14 -2.48
CA PHE A 337 -9.27 -5.04 -3.72
C PHE A 337 -10.75 -5.35 -3.51
N ASP A 338 -11.12 -6.03 -2.41
CA ASP A 338 -12.50 -6.26 -2.00
C ASP A 338 -13.05 -5.08 -1.19
N LYS A 339 -13.09 -3.90 -1.82
CA LYS A 339 -13.40 -2.63 -1.14
C LYS A 339 -14.80 -2.58 -0.54
N ASP A 340 -15.72 -3.34 -1.08
CA ASP A 340 -17.12 -3.40 -0.63
C ASP A 340 -17.43 -4.66 0.21
N ALA A 341 -16.41 -5.43 0.59
CA ALA A 341 -16.49 -6.63 1.43
C ALA A 341 -17.47 -7.70 0.88
N GLN A 342 -17.46 -7.91 -0.44
CA GLN A 342 -18.31 -8.87 -1.12
C GLN A 342 -17.84 -10.32 -0.94
N HIS A 343 -16.53 -10.53 -0.74
CA HIS A 343 -15.92 -11.82 -0.46
C HIS A 343 -15.69 -12.02 1.04
N GLN A 344 -16.71 -11.83 1.86
CA GLN A 344 -16.60 -12.02 3.31
C GLN A 344 -16.17 -13.45 3.63
N LEU A 345 -15.05 -13.62 4.33
CA LEU A 345 -14.49 -14.90 4.74
C LEU A 345 -14.90 -15.31 6.16
N GLY A 346 -15.38 -14.36 6.96
CA GLY A 346 -15.92 -14.55 8.30
C GLY A 346 -16.20 -13.23 9.00
N ASP A 347 -16.79 -13.33 10.21
CA ASP A 347 -17.11 -12.21 11.08
C ASP A 347 -16.51 -12.46 12.47
N LEU A 348 -15.69 -11.55 12.95
CA LEU A 348 -15.02 -11.63 14.26
C LEU A 348 -15.97 -11.41 15.44
N LYS A 349 -17.19 -10.98 15.19
CA LYS A 349 -18.25 -10.93 16.20
C LYS A 349 -18.89 -12.29 16.45
N GLU A 350 -18.74 -13.21 15.49
CA GLU A 350 -19.34 -14.55 15.55
C GLU A 350 -18.34 -15.66 15.81
N LYS A 351 -17.10 -15.50 15.30
CA LYS A 351 -16.04 -16.52 15.31
C LYS A 351 -14.70 -15.93 15.71
N SER A 352 -13.86 -16.75 16.31
CA SER A 352 -12.45 -16.38 16.53
C SER A 352 -11.71 -16.21 15.22
N PHE A 353 -10.61 -15.44 15.26
CA PHE A 353 -9.77 -15.26 14.07
C PHE A 353 -9.23 -16.59 13.53
N ASP A 354 -8.87 -17.53 14.42
CA ASP A 354 -8.36 -18.85 14.05
C ASP A 354 -9.39 -19.69 13.28
N GLU A 355 -10.64 -19.69 13.73
CA GLU A 355 -11.72 -20.38 13.03
C GLU A 355 -11.99 -19.79 11.64
N ILE A 356 -11.86 -18.46 11.49
CA ILE A 356 -12.02 -17.80 10.20
C ILE A 356 -10.83 -18.11 9.29
N TRP A 357 -9.59 -17.89 9.76
CA TRP A 357 -8.38 -18.04 8.97
C TRP A 357 -8.15 -19.45 8.41
N ASN A 358 -8.51 -20.46 9.22
CA ASN A 358 -8.42 -21.87 8.87
C ASN A 358 -9.75 -22.43 8.34
N GLY A 359 -10.80 -21.61 8.32
CA GLY A 359 -12.16 -22.01 7.96
C GLY A 359 -12.33 -22.34 6.47
N ALA A 360 -13.42 -23.04 6.18
CA ALA A 360 -13.72 -23.51 4.83
C ALA A 360 -13.88 -22.39 3.79
N ALA A 361 -14.40 -21.20 4.18
CA ALA A 361 -14.53 -20.06 3.29
C ALA A 361 -13.15 -19.59 2.80
N TYR A 362 -12.22 -19.42 3.73
CA TYR A 362 -10.85 -18.99 3.42
C TYR A 362 -10.11 -20.04 2.58
N GLN A 363 -10.24 -21.31 2.92
CA GLN A 363 -9.61 -22.39 2.17
C GLN A 363 -10.16 -22.50 0.74
N ARG A 364 -11.47 -22.36 0.56
CA ARG A 364 -12.08 -22.33 -0.79
C ARG A 364 -11.54 -21.17 -1.60
N PHE A 365 -11.50 -19.96 -1.04
CA PHE A 365 -11.01 -18.78 -1.74
C PHE A 365 -9.53 -18.93 -2.18
N ARG A 366 -8.65 -19.38 -1.28
CA ARG A 366 -7.23 -19.63 -1.62
C ARG A 366 -7.10 -20.72 -2.69
N THR A 367 -7.87 -21.79 -2.59
CA THR A 367 -7.83 -22.90 -3.56
C THR A 367 -8.34 -22.45 -4.94
N SER A 368 -9.40 -21.67 -5.01
CA SER A 368 -9.91 -21.10 -6.26
C SER A 368 -8.87 -20.20 -6.92
N LEU A 369 -8.18 -19.37 -6.13
CA LEU A 369 -7.09 -18.52 -6.62
C LEU A 369 -5.91 -19.32 -7.21
N LEU A 370 -5.54 -20.45 -6.58
CA LEU A 370 -4.48 -21.33 -7.07
C LEU A 370 -4.87 -22.07 -8.36
N LYS A 371 -6.16 -22.26 -8.62
CA LYS A 371 -6.67 -22.90 -9.83
C LYS A 371 -6.86 -21.91 -10.97
N SER A 372 -7.59 -20.82 -10.72
CA SER A 372 -7.89 -19.82 -11.74
C SER A 372 -8.16 -18.44 -11.12
N ARG A 373 -7.09 -17.64 -10.95
CA ARG A 373 -7.18 -16.29 -10.40
C ARG A 373 -8.04 -15.35 -11.25
N LYS A 374 -8.04 -15.55 -12.57
CA LYS A 374 -8.82 -14.74 -13.53
C LYS A 374 -10.34 -14.85 -13.38
N GLU A 375 -10.83 -15.89 -12.69
CA GLU A 375 -12.26 -16.09 -12.43
C GLU A 375 -12.74 -15.38 -11.17
N ILE A 376 -11.82 -14.76 -10.41
CA ILE A 376 -12.14 -14.00 -9.21
C ILE A 376 -12.19 -12.52 -9.61
N ASP A 377 -13.38 -11.93 -9.55
CA ASP A 377 -13.66 -10.56 -10.01
C ASP A 377 -12.70 -9.50 -9.45
N ILE A 378 -12.48 -9.49 -8.12
CA ILE A 378 -11.54 -8.55 -7.47
C ILE A 378 -10.08 -8.75 -7.90
N CYS A 379 -9.75 -9.88 -8.52
CA CYS A 379 -8.41 -10.14 -9.03
C CYS A 379 -8.21 -9.66 -10.49
N THR A 380 -9.27 -9.47 -11.26
CA THR A 380 -9.19 -9.14 -12.69
C THR A 380 -8.50 -7.80 -12.97
N ASN A 381 -8.60 -6.84 -12.04
CA ASN A 381 -7.93 -5.54 -12.11
C ASN A 381 -6.78 -5.39 -11.09
N CYS A 382 -6.19 -6.51 -10.66
CA CYS A 382 -5.14 -6.52 -9.64
C CYS A 382 -3.75 -6.73 -10.26
N SER A 383 -2.82 -5.82 -9.96
CA SER A 383 -1.42 -5.91 -10.37
C SER A 383 -0.48 -6.45 -9.28
N GLU A 384 -1.02 -6.91 -8.13
CA GLU A 384 -0.24 -7.22 -6.94
C GLU A 384 -0.26 -8.70 -6.56
N GLY A 385 0.56 -9.08 -5.58
CA GLY A 385 0.54 -10.39 -4.94
C GLY A 385 1.27 -11.51 -5.68
N THR A 386 1.87 -11.26 -6.83
CA THR A 386 2.64 -12.26 -7.60
C THR A 386 4.10 -12.35 -7.16
N THR A 387 4.60 -11.35 -6.46
CA THR A 387 5.93 -11.33 -5.85
C THR A 387 5.84 -11.42 -4.33
N VAL A 388 6.80 -12.09 -3.69
CA VAL A 388 6.83 -12.25 -2.22
C VAL A 388 7.31 -10.97 -1.52
N TRP A 389 8.22 -10.25 -2.16
CA TRP A 389 8.77 -8.98 -1.68
C TRP A 389 8.81 -8.00 -2.85
N GLY A 390 7.74 -7.27 -3.08
CA GLY A 390 7.63 -6.29 -4.15
C GLY A 390 6.98 -4.99 -3.69
#